data_e2ca02bccd4beb38ff7649b1c46ffce3
#
_entry.id   e2ca02bccd4beb38ff7649b1c46ffce3
#
_cell.length_a   1.000
_cell.length_b   1.000
_cell.length_c   1.000
_cell.angle_alpha   90.00
_cell.angle_beta   90.00
_cell.angle_gamma   90.00
#
_symmetry.space_group_name_H-M   'P 1'
#
loop_
_entity.id
_entity.type
_entity.pdbx_description
1 polymer ?
#
loop_
_entity_poly.entity_id
_entity_poly.type
_entity_poly.pdbx_seq_one_letter_code
_entity_poly.pdbx_strand_id
1 'polypeptide(L)'
;MLTVSQYQRGLAHYYGCYKGAIDGKAGSATKKAVKKFQKLRGLTQDGKYGPKTNAALVSVVKQIQAIVGVKQDGICGPTTVAAIKTKQKAWGLVQDGICGPKFWGRYNGTYTAYGGSSAHFRKTEFKCKCGGRYCNGYPAGNTSANLLNILEKIRAHYGRPVNIRSGQRCNRHNAQVGGAKNSAHKKGKAADIYIKGICDTASGRRQVVALAYKYGAKYSYANTKQMGTSVHINV
;
A
#
# COMPACT_ATOMS: atom_id res chain seq x y z
N MET A 1 34.05 1.14 3.07
CA MET A 1 32.84 0.80 3.85
C MET A 1 32.30 2.06 4.51
N LEU A 2 31.00 2.09 4.79
CA LEU A 2 30.39 3.19 5.56
C LEU A 2 30.98 3.24 6.99
N THR A 3 31.09 4.44 7.54
CA THR A 3 31.43 4.62 8.98
C THR A 3 30.30 4.09 9.85
N VAL A 4 30.57 3.89 11.16
CA VAL A 4 29.55 3.37 12.09
C VAL A 4 28.31 4.27 12.12
N SER A 5 28.48 5.60 12.23
CA SER A 5 27.36 6.55 12.20
C SER A 5 26.57 6.51 10.89
N GLN A 6 27.26 6.35 9.75
CA GLN A 6 26.60 6.27 8.45
C GLN A 6 25.75 5.02 8.32
N TYR A 7 26.26 3.84 8.70
CA TYR A 7 25.43 2.64 8.62
C TYR A 7 24.37 2.56 9.72
N GLN A 8 24.59 3.11 10.93
CA GLN A 8 23.53 3.26 11.94
C GLN A 8 22.34 4.06 11.35
N ARG A 9 22.63 5.19 10.69
CA ARG A 9 21.60 6.01 10.04
C ARG A 9 20.92 5.27 8.89
N GLY A 10 21.67 4.60 8.02
CA GLY A 10 21.10 3.75 6.96
C GLY A 10 20.14 2.68 7.50
N LEU A 11 20.56 1.99 8.57
CA LEU A 11 19.73 0.99 9.26
C LEU A 11 18.49 1.59 9.93
N ALA A 12 18.59 2.81 10.49
CA ALA A 12 17.46 3.49 11.12
C ALA A 12 16.37 3.81 10.07
N HIS A 13 16.76 4.25 8.89
CA HIS A 13 15.81 4.62 7.84
C HIS A 13 15.39 3.46 6.92
N TYR A 14 16.05 2.31 7.01
CA TYR A 14 15.63 1.08 6.32
C TYR A 14 14.88 0.15 7.30
N TYR A 15 13.55 0.08 7.14
CA TYR A 15 12.63 -0.71 7.99
C TYR A 15 12.74 -0.42 9.49
N GLY A 16 13.33 0.70 9.90
CA GLY A 16 13.58 1.00 11.32
C GLY A 16 14.37 -0.13 11.99
N CYS A 17 15.39 -0.64 11.31
CA CYS A 17 16.22 -1.71 11.86
C CYS A 17 16.96 -1.26 13.12
N TYR A 18 17.42 -0.01 13.13
CA TYR A 18 18.10 0.61 14.26
C TYR A 18 17.18 1.67 14.91
N LYS A 19 17.13 1.67 16.25
CA LYS A 19 16.33 2.61 17.05
C LYS A 19 17.16 3.33 18.12
N GLY A 20 18.48 3.10 18.16
CA GLY A 20 19.37 3.76 19.10
C GLY A 20 19.85 5.13 18.60
N ALA A 21 20.66 5.80 19.41
CA ALA A 21 21.35 7.02 19.03
C ALA A 21 22.36 6.76 17.90
N ILE A 22 22.51 7.70 16.98
CA ILE A 22 23.53 7.67 15.94
C ILE A 22 24.85 8.19 16.55
N ASP A 23 25.49 7.35 17.34
CA ASP A 23 26.63 7.70 18.19
C ASP A 23 28.01 7.27 17.64
N GLY A 24 28.00 6.56 16.50
CA GLY A 24 29.23 6.03 15.92
C GLY A 24 29.83 4.84 16.67
N LYS A 25 29.12 4.24 17.64
CA LYS A 25 29.59 3.09 18.40
C LYS A 25 28.92 1.79 17.97
N ALA A 26 29.70 0.76 17.63
CA ALA A 26 29.18 -0.54 17.21
C ALA A 26 28.80 -1.44 18.41
N GLY A 27 27.95 -0.91 19.32
CA GLY A 27 27.49 -1.62 20.51
C GLY A 27 26.44 -2.70 20.24
N SER A 28 25.86 -3.27 21.31
CA SER A 28 24.88 -4.36 21.25
C SER A 28 23.63 -4.02 20.42
N ALA A 29 23.12 -2.78 20.56
CA ALA A 29 21.99 -2.28 19.80
C ALA A 29 22.28 -2.25 18.29
N THR A 30 23.49 -1.80 17.91
CA THR A 30 23.95 -1.77 16.53
C THR A 30 24.09 -3.19 15.97
N LYS A 31 24.68 -4.12 16.72
CA LYS A 31 24.78 -5.54 16.32
C LYS A 31 23.40 -6.18 16.09
N LYS A 32 22.42 -5.92 16.97
CA LYS A 32 21.02 -6.38 16.80
C LYS A 32 20.39 -5.81 15.52
N ALA A 33 20.62 -4.53 15.24
CA ALA A 33 20.12 -3.88 14.02
C ALA A 33 20.74 -4.48 12.75
N VAL A 34 22.05 -4.76 12.77
CA VAL A 34 22.75 -5.44 11.66
C VAL A 34 22.15 -6.81 11.42
N LYS A 35 21.94 -7.64 12.45
CA LYS A 35 21.28 -8.95 12.32
C LYS A 35 19.89 -8.85 11.70
N LYS A 36 19.08 -7.85 12.15
CA LYS A 36 17.76 -7.60 11.57
C LYS A 36 17.83 -7.23 10.09
N PHE A 37 18.78 -6.37 9.72
CA PHE A 37 19.02 -5.99 8.33
C PHE A 37 19.46 -7.20 7.49
N GLN A 38 20.43 -7.98 7.98
CA GLN A 38 20.91 -9.20 7.34
C GLN A 38 19.77 -10.18 7.07
N LYS A 39 18.87 -10.40 8.06
CA LYS A 39 17.66 -11.21 7.88
C LYS A 39 16.78 -10.69 6.74
N LEU A 40 16.49 -9.37 6.72
CA LEU A 40 15.66 -8.75 5.68
C LEU A 40 16.28 -8.82 4.27
N ARG A 41 17.60 -8.97 4.19
CA ARG A 41 18.36 -9.05 2.94
C ARG A 41 18.80 -10.47 2.57
N GLY A 42 18.38 -11.49 3.32
CA GLY A 42 18.79 -12.90 3.06
C GLY A 42 20.27 -13.15 3.26
N LEU A 43 20.94 -12.37 4.12
CA LEU A 43 22.36 -12.54 4.44
C LEU A 43 22.53 -13.37 5.72
N THR A 44 23.76 -13.92 5.93
CA THR A 44 24.14 -14.56 7.19
C THR A 44 23.94 -13.61 8.36
N GLN A 45 23.17 -14.01 9.38
CA GLN A 45 22.75 -13.17 10.50
C GLN A 45 23.79 -13.20 11.64
N ASP A 46 25.03 -12.86 11.34
CA ASP A 46 26.15 -12.86 12.32
C ASP A 46 26.24 -11.56 13.13
N GLY A 47 25.56 -10.49 12.72
CA GLY A 47 25.59 -9.17 13.34
C GLY A 47 26.88 -8.40 13.06
N LYS A 48 27.75 -8.86 12.19
CA LYS A 48 28.99 -8.19 11.77
C LYS A 48 28.71 -7.30 10.55
N TYR A 49 29.09 -6.03 10.62
CA TYR A 49 28.98 -5.13 9.49
C TYR A 49 30.21 -5.27 8.58
N GLY A 50 30.29 -6.38 7.85
CA GLY A 50 31.36 -6.68 6.89
C GLY A 50 31.04 -6.22 5.46
N PRO A 51 31.94 -6.50 4.49
CA PRO A 51 31.81 -6.05 3.10
C PRO A 51 30.48 -6.42 2.44
N LYS A 52 29.98 -7.64 2.62
CA LYS A 52 28.70 -8.11 2.06
C LYS A 52 27.51 -7.31 2.63
N THR A 53 27.50 -7.07 3.94
CA THR A 53 26.45 -6.27 4.61
C THR A 53 26.52 -4.80 4.18
N ASN A 54 27.72 -4.25 4.06
CA ASN A 54 27.94 -2.90 3.56
C ASN A 54 27.43 -2.73 2.12
N ALA A 55 27.81 -3.64 1.21
CA ALA A 55 27.37 -3.58 -0.18
C ALA A 55 25.84 -3.63 -0.29
N ALA A 56 25.18 -4.51 0.48
CA ALA A 56 23.73 -4.62 0.52
C ALA A 56 23.06 -3.33 1.06
N LEU A 57 23.63 -2.69 2.10
CA LEU A 57 23.08 -1.46 2.66
C LEU A 57 23.28 -0.28 1.69
N VAL A 58 24.46 -0.13 1.12
CA VAL A 58 24.75 0.91 0.10
C VAL A 58 23.80 0.75 -1.09
N SER A 59 23.61 -0.47 -1.59
CA SER A 59 22.71 -0.75 -2.71
C SER A 59 21.27 -0.30 -2.42
N VAL A 60 20.73 -0.67 -1.26
CA VAL A 60 19.34 -0.30 -0.93
C VAL A 60 19.19 1.20 -0.64
N VAL A 61 20.20 1.85 -0.07
CA VAL A 61 20.19 3.31 0.13
C VAL A 61 20.22 4.03 -1.22
N LYS A 62 21.03 3.59 -2.19
CA LYS A 62 21.02 4.13 -3.55
C LYS A 62 19.65 3.95 -4.22
N GLN A 63 19.01 2.81 -4.05
CA GLN A 63 17.64 2.60 -4.55
C GLN A 63 16.63 3.57 -3.90
N ILE A 64 16.71 3.79 -2.59
CA ILE A 64 15.88 4.78 -1.90
C ILE A 64 16.13 6.18 -2.47
N GLN A 65 17.39 6.56 -2.65
CA GLN A 65 17.80 7.85 -3.20
C GLN A 65 17.25 8.06 -4.61
N ALA A 66 17.29 7.04 -5.47
CA ALA A 66 16.66 7.07 -6.79
C ALA A 66 15.14 7.30 -6.70
N ILE A 67 14.45 6.60 -5.80
CA ILE A 67 13.00 6.73 -5.61
C ILE A 67 12.61 8.13 -5.15
N VAL A 68 13.42 8.75 -4.28
CA VAL A 68 13.11 10.08 -3.72
C VAL A 68 13.74 11.23 -4.50
N GLY A 69 14.51 10.94 -5.56
CA GLY A 69 15.05 11.94 -6.49
C GLY A 69 16.24 12.73 -5.96
N VAL A 70 17.15 12.10 -5.19
CA VAL A 70 18.40 12.73 -4.72
C VAL A 70 19.64 11.99 -5.22
N LYS A 71 20.83 12.59 -5.05
CA LYS A 71 22.12 11.99 -5.43
C LYS A 71 22.27 10.58 -4.83
N GLN A 72 22.63 9.61 -5.68
CA GLN A 72 22.74 8.20 -5.32
C GLN A 72 24.16 7.85 -4.84
N ASP A 73 24.58 8.43 -3.74
CA ASP A 73 25.90 8.16 -3.12
C ASP A 73 25.91 6.95 -2.18
N GLY A 74 24.75 6.42 -1.83
CA GLY A 74 24.60 5.28 -0.91
C GLY A 74 24.74 5.67 0.56
N ILE A 75 24.75 6.98 0.89
CA ILE A 75 24.82 7.49 2.27
C ILE A 75 23.46 8.10 2.64
N CYS A 76 22.80 7.52 3.65
CA CYS A 76 21.53 8.03 4.14
C CYS A 76 21.76 9.27 5.05
N GLY A 77 22.11 10.40 4.43
CA GLY A 77 22.33 11.68 5.12
C GLY A 77 21.04 12.46 5.38
N PRO A 78 21.13 13.66 6.02
CA PRO A 78 19.97 14.51 6.30
C PRO A 78 19.15 14.84 5.05
N THR A 79 19.81 15.14 3.92
CA THR A 79 19.15 15.40 2.62
C THR A 79 18.31 14.22 2.16
N THR A 80 18.84 12.99 2.26
CA THR A 80 18.11 11.77 1.90
C THR A 80 16.88 11.58 2.81
N VAL A 81 17.04 11.81 4.12
CA VAL A 81 15.94 11.69 5.10
C VAL A 81 14.83 12.72 4.83
N ALA A 82 15.21 13.97 4.56
CA ALA A 82 14.24 15.02 4.20
C ALA A 82 13.46 14.65 2.92
N ALA A 83 14.15 14.15 1.88
CA ALA A 83 13.53 13.71 0.64
C ALA A 83 12.60 12.48 0.85
N ILE A 84 12.96 11.54 1.73
CA ILE A 84 12.07 10.44 2.14
C ILE A 84 10.78 10.98 2.74
N LYS A 85 10.86 11.93 3.69
CA LYS A 85 9.68 12.55 4.33
C LYS A 85 8.80 13.28 3.32
N THR A 86 9.41 14.04 2.39
CA THR A 86 8.69 14.70 1.29
C THR A 86 7.96 13.69 0.41
N LYS A 87 8.63 12.59 0.05
CA LYS A 87 8.02 11.50 -0.73
C LYS A 87 6.90 10.80 0.03
N GLN A 88 7.08 10.56 1.32
CA GLN A 88 6.04 10.01 2.19
C GLN A 88 4.82 10.92 2.23
N LYS A 89 5.01 12.24 2.37
CA LYS A 89 3.92 13.24 2.30
C LYS A 89 3.16 13.14 0.97
N ALA A 90 3.88 13.16 -0.14
CA ALA A 90 3.29 13.04 -1.48
C ALA A 90 2.52 11.72 -1.68
N TRP A 91 2.92 10.66 -0.99
CA TRP A 91 2.27 9.35 -1.03
C TRP A 91 1.18 9.16 0.05
N GLY A 92 0.88 10.17 0.86
CA GLY A 92 -0.08 10.08 1.95
C GLY A 92 0.36 9.15 3.10
N LEU A 93 1.66 8.96 3.28
CA LEU A 93 2.24 8.16 4.35
C LEU A 93 2.62 9.03 5.54
N VAL A 94 2.79 8.39 6.71
CA VAL A 94 3.41 9.06 7.88
C VAL A 94 4.82 9.50 7.52
N GLN A 95 5.16 10.76 7.81
CA GLN A 95 6.44 11.39 7.47
C GLN A 95 7.52 11.08 8.54
N ASP A 96 7.71 9.79 8.84
CA ASP A 96 8.69 9.32 9.84
C ASP A 96 10.12 9.17 9.30
N GLY A 97 10.29 9.32 7.98
CA GLY A 97 11.57 9.12 7.31
C GLY A 97 11.99 7.65 7.20
N ILE A 98 11.11 6.69 7.49
CA ILE A 98 11.43 5.26 7.48
C ILE A 98 10.87 4.60 6.22
N CYS A 99 11.76 4.04 5.40
CA CYS A 99 11.40 3.23 4.24
C CYS A 99 11.03 1.80 4.68
N GLY A 100 9.86 1.69 5.34
CA GLY A 100 9.29 0.43 5.82
C GLY A 100 8.34 -0.23 4.80
N PRO A 101 7.53 -1.24 5.24
CA PRO A 101 6.64 -1.97 4.34
C PRO A 101 5.69 -1.07 3.53
N LYS A 102 5.18 0.02 4.13
CA LYS A 102 4.28 0.97 3.44
C LYS A 102 5.00 1.75 2.35
N PHE A 103 6.23 2.21 2.60
CA PHE A 103 7.04 2.91 1.61
C PHE A 103 7.35 2.01 0.40
N TRP A 104 7.87 0.82 0.67
CA TRP A 104 8.18 -0.17 -0.38
C TRP A 104 6.92 -0.66 -1.10
N GLY A 105 5.83 -0.86 -0.37
CA GLY A 105 4.54 -1.21 -0.97
C GLY A 105 4.04 -0.15 -1.95
N ARG A 106 4.20 1.14 -1.63
CA ARG A 106 3.87 2.25 -2.54
C ARG A 106 4.74 2.25 -3.79
N TYR A 107 6.05 2.07 -3.60
CA TYR A 107 6.99 2.01 -4.71
C TYR A 107 6.73 0.82 -5.64
N ASN A 108 6.53 -0.36 -5.08
CA ASN A 108 6.30 -1.61 -5.84
C ASN A 108 4.85 -1.78 -6.33
N GLY A 109 3.96 -0.83 -6.05
CA GLY A 109 2.53 -0.98 -6.35
C GLY A 109 1.82 -2.05 -5.53
N THR A 110 2.47 -2.59 -4.48
CA THR A 110 1.93 -3.61 -3.56
C THR A 110 1.50 -2.99 -2.22
N TYR A 111 1.25 -1.68 -2.20
CA TYR A 111 0.85 -0.97 -0.98
C TYR A 111 -0.44 -1.56 -0.41
N THR A 112 -0.29 -2.26 0.70
CA THR A 112 -1.43 -2.73 1.47
C THR A 112 -2.00 -1.58 2.27
N ALA A 113 -3.22 -1.19 1.95
CA ALA A 113 -3.96 -0.17 2.67
C ALA A 113 -4.01 -0.49 4.17
N TYR A 114 -3.75 0.51 5.01
CA TYR A 114 -3.82 0.36 6.45
C TYR A 114 -5.20 0.79 6.96
N GLY A 115 -5.81 -0.07 7.80
CA GLY A 115 -7.09 0.27 8.42
C GLY A 115 -8.27 0.41 7.44
N GLY A 116 -8.18 -0.18 6.23
CA GLY A 116 -9.24 -0.11 5.22
C GLY A 116 -9.22 1.15 4.36
N SER A 117 -8.09 1.89 4.36
CA SER A 117 -7.86 3.08 3.51
C SER A 117 -6.59 2.92 2.66
N SER A 118 -6.48 3.69 1.57
CA SER A 118 -5.28 3.82 0.74
C SER A 118 -4.99 5.30 0.46
N ALA A 119 -4.11 5.61 -0.49
CA ALA A 119 -3.75 7.00 -0.80
C ALA A 119 -4.93 7.85 -1.27
N HIS A 120 -5.82 7.25 -2.08
CA HIS A 120 -6.95 7.97 -2.68
C HIS A 120 -8.31 7.44 -2.23
N PHE A 121 -8.34 6.35 -1.46
CA PHE A 121 -9.58 5.75 -0.96
C PHE A 121 -9.62 5.78 0.57
N ARG A 122 -10.63 6.43 1.12
CA ARG A 122 -10.88 6.47 2.57
C ARG A 122 -11.77 5.30 2.97
N LYS A 123 -11.57 4.75 4.17
CA LYS A 123 -12.43 3.70 4.73
C LYS A 123 -13.91 4.08 4.68
N THR A 124 -14.23 5.35 4.86
CA THR A 124 -15.60 5.88 4.87
C THR A 124 -16.34 5.68 3.55
N GLU A 125 -15.63 5.62 2.41
CA GLU A 125 -16.23 5.38 1.09
C GLU A 125 -16.78 3.96 0.96
N PHE A 126 -16.23 3.01 1.72
CA PHE A 126 -16.65 1.61 1.73
C PHE A 126 -17.69 1.29 2.81
N LYS A 127 -18.23 2.29 3.48
CA LYS A 127 -19.24 2.11 4.52
C LYS A 127 -20.50 1.42 3.96
N CYS A 128 -21.06 0.48 4.73
CA CYS A 128 -22.35 -0.14 4.39
C CYS A 128 -23.44 0.92 4.31
N LYS A 129 -24.20 0.90 3.23
CA LYS A 129 -25.26 1.91 2.95
C LYS A 129 -26.60 1.59 3.63
N CYS A 130 -26.63 0.78 4.70
CA CYS A 130 -27.83 0.56 5.49
C CYS A 130 -28.25 1.76 6.37
N GLY A 131 -27.50 2.87 6.34
CA GLY A 131 -27.80 4.08 7.10
C GLY A 131 -27.72 3.91 8.62
N GLY A 132 -26.95 2.93 9.11
CA GLY A 132 -26.88 2.60 10.55
C GLY A 132 -28.00 1.68 11.03
N ARG A 133 -29.00 1.38 10.17
CA ARG A 133 -30.20 0.60 10.56
C ARG A 133 -29.88 -0.84 10.99
N TYR A 134 -28.82 -1.46 10.45
CA TYR A 134 -28.51 -2.87 10.66
C TYR A 134 -27.07 -3.15 11.08
N CYS A 135 -26.18 -2.18 11.01
CA CYS A 135 -24.79 -2.29 11.43
C CYS A 135 -24.15 -0.90 11.61
N ASN A 136 -22.98 -0.87 12.26
CA ASN A 136 -22.18 0.36 12.45
C ASN A 136 -21.53 0.91 11.16
N GLY A 137 -21.83 0.33 10.01
CA GLY A 137 -21.27 0.71 8.72
C GLY A 137 -20.10 -0.14 8.24
N TYR A 138 -19.44 -0.88 9.10
CA TYR A 138 -18.24 -1.68 8.77
C TYR A 138 -18.36 -3.14 9.22
N PRO A 139 -19.32 -3.91 8.67
CA PRO A 139 -19.61 -5.28 9.14
C PRO A 139 -18.44 -6.24 8.94
N ALA A 140 -17.54 -5.96 8.01
CA ALA A 140 -16.31 -6.72 7.76
C ALA A 140 -15.05 -6.06 8.39
N GLY A 141 -15.21 -4.99 9.18
CA GLY A 141 -14.10 -4.23 9.74
C GLY A 141 -13.40 -3.38 8.69
N ASN A 142 -12.36 -3.90 8.06
CA ASN A 142 -11.58 -3.19 7.05
C ASN A 142 -11.85 -3.71 5.64
N THR A 143 -11.73 -2.80 4.65
CA THR A 143 -11.71 -3.18 3.24
C THR A 143 -10.40 -3.90 2.93
N SER A 144 -10.47 -4.95 2.11
CA SER A 144 -9.31 -5.75 1.70
C SER A 144 -8.21 -4.88 1.07
N ALA A 145 -6.99 -5.06 1.54
CA ALA A 145 -5.82 -4.39 0.98
C ALA A 145 -5.61 -4.71 -0.51
N ASN A 146 -5.86 -5.95 -0.93
CA ASN A 146 -5.76 -6.36 -2.33
C ASN A 146 -6.77 -5.62 -3.19
N LEU A 147 -8.02 -5.45 -2.72
CA LEU A 147 -9.03 -4.67 -3.42
C LEU A 147 -8.58 -3.21 -3.59
N LEU A 148 -8.12 -2.58 -2.51
CA LEU A 148 -7.65 -1.20 -2.56
C LEU A 148 -6.45 -1.03 -3.52
N ASN A 149 -5.52 -1.99 -3.57
CA ASN A 149 -4.41 -1.97 -4.54
C ASN A 149 -4.89 -2.03 -5.99
N ILE A 150 -5.90 -2.84 -6.28
CA ILE A 150 -6.48 -2.91 -7.63
C ILE A 150 -7.13 -1.56 -7.99
N LEU A 151 -7.90 -0.99 -7.08
CA LEU A 151 -8.57 0.30 -7.28
C LEU A 151 -7.57 1.45 -7.50
N GLU A 152 -6.47 1.47 -6.74
CA GLU A 152 -5.37 2.45 -6.94
C GLU A 152 -4.73 2.32 -8.33
N LYS A 153 -4.48 1.10 -8.80
CA LYS A 153 -3.93 0.85 -10.14
C LYS A 153 -4.90 1.27 -11.25
N ILE A 154 -6.20 1.00 -11.09
CA ILE A 154 -7.24 1.44 -12.03
C ILE A 154 -7.31 2.98 -12.04
N ARG A 155 -7.28 3.62 -10.86
CA ARG A 155 -7.26 5.08 -10.76
C ARG A 155 -6.04 5.69 -11.45
N ALA A 156 -4.85 5.12 -11.22
CA ALA A 156 -3.61 5.57 -11.85
C ALA A 156 -3.64 5.41 -13.38
N HIS A 157 -4.21 4.31 -13.87
CA HIS A 157 -4.34 4.05 -15.30
C HIS A 157 -5.17 5.11 -16.04
N TYR A 158 -6.30 5.51 -15.45
CA TYR A 158 -7.19 6.49 -16.09
C TYR A 158 -6.86 7.94 -15.72
N GLY A 159 -6.02 8.19 -14.70
CA GLY A 159 -5.74 9.54 -14.18
C GLY A 159 -7.00 10.24 -13.64
N ARG A 160 -8.04 9.51 -13.29
CA ARG A 160 -9.37 10.03 -12.91
C ARG A 160 -9.84 9.48 -11.57
N PRO A 161 -10.70 10.22 -10.82
CA PRO A 161 -11.33 9.69 -9.62
C PRO A 161 -12.14 8.42 -9.89
N VAL A 162 -11.96 7.42 -9.02
CA VAL A 162 -12.76 6.20 -8.98
C VAL A 162 -13.73 6.31 -7.82
N ASN A 163 -15.01 6.38 -8.11
CA ASN A 163 -16.06 6.56 -7.11
C ASN A 163 -16.58 5.20 -6.62
N ILE A 164 -16.64 5.00 -5.31
CA ILE A 164 -17.17 3.77 -4.71
C ILE A 164 -18.70 3.89 -4.60
N ARG A 165 -19.40 3.18 -5.46
CA ARG A 165 -20.88 3.12 -5.48
C ARG A 165 -21.42 2.17 -4.41
N SER A 166 -20.71 1.06 -4.13
CA SER A 166 -21.03 0.12 -3.06
C SER A 166 -19.74 -0.49 -2.52
N GLY A 167 -19.57 -0.44 -1.21
CA GLY A 167 -18.46 -1.06 -0.48
C GLY A 167 -18.93 -2.28 0.32
N GLN A 168 -18.72 -2.26 1.64
CA GLN A 168 -19.15 -3.33 2.52
C GLN A 168 -20.68 -3.40 2.63
N ARG A 169 -21.21 -4.61 2.86
CA ARG A 169 -22.64 -4.85 3.09
C ARG A 169 -22.84 -5.76 4.31
N CYS A 170 -23.70 -5.38 5.23
CA CYS A 170 -24.16 -6.31 6.27
C CYS A 170 -25.16 -7.33 5.68
N ASN A 171 -25.42 -8.42 6.40
CA ASN A 171 -26.28 -9.49 5.91
C ASN A 171 -27.67 -8.99 5.47
N ARG A 172 -28.32 -8.16 6.30
CA ARG A 172 -29.66 -7.62 5.99
C ARG A 172 -29.65 -6.70 4.78
N HIS A 173 -28.70 -5.75 4.71
CA HIS A 173 -28.59 -4.86 3.54
C HIS A 173 -28.26 -5.64 2.26
N ASN A 174 -27.39 -6.65 2.36
CA ASN A 174 -27.08 -7.51 1.21
C ASN A 174 -28.31 -8.25 0.67
N ALA A 175 -29.16 -8.77 1.57
CA ALA A 175 -30.43 -9.42 1.16
C ALA A 175 -31.39 -8.43 0.50
N GLN A 176 -31.54 -7.22 1.05
CA GLN A 176 -32.42 -6.17 0.52
C GLN A 176 -32.06 -5.73 -0.90
N VAL A 177 -30.75 -5.72 -1.24
CA VAL A 177 -30.29 -5.38 -2.59
C VAL A 177 -30.12 -6.59 -3.51
N GLY A 178 -30.67 -7.74 -3.16
CA GLY A 178 -30.60 -8.96 -3.97
C GLY A 178 -29.20 -9.53 -4.10
N GLY A 179 -28.30 -9.26 -3.17
CA GLY A 179 -26.94 -9.74 -3.21
C GLY A 179 -26.82 -11.22 -2.86
N ALA A 180 -25.89 -11.94 -3.50
CA ALA A 180 -25.63 -13.36 -3.27
C ALA A 180 -25.38 -13.67 -1.78
N LYS A 181 -25.83 -14.85 -1.31
CA LYS A 181 -25.66 -15.31 0.08
C LYS A 181 -24.19 -15.21 0.55
N ASN A 182 -23.24 -15.56 -0.32
CA ASN A 182 -21.79 -15.53 -0.05
C ASN A 182 -21.06 -14.31 -0.67
N SER A 183 -21.76 -13.18 -0.81
CA SER A 183 -21.23 -11.97 -1.44
C SER A 183 -19.90 -11.52 -0.81
N ALA A 184 -18.93 -11.19 -1.67
CA ALA A 184 -17.64 -10.64 -1.29
C ALA A 184 -17.76 -9.26 -0.61
N HIS A 185 -18.82 -8.49 -0.88
CA HIS A 185 -19.13 -7.25 -0.15
C HIS A 185 -19.31 -7.45 1.34
N LYS A 186 -19.87 -8.58 1.77
CA LYS A 186 -20.04 -8.94 3.20
C LYS A 186 -18.70 -9.16 3.91
N LYS A 187 -17.68 -9.51 3.16
CA LYS A 187 -16.31 -9.80 3.64
C LYS A 187 -15.35 -8.62 3.47
N GLY A 188 -15.81 -7.45 3.02
CA GLY A 188 -14.96 -6.31 2.70
C GLY A 188 -14.01 -6.55 1.51
N LYS A 189 -14.33 -7.53 0.65
CA LYS A 189 -13.49 -7.99 -0.47
C LYS A 189 -14.04 -7.58 -1.84
N ALA A 190 -15.08 -6.74 -1.89
CA ALA A 190 -15.65 -6.25 -3.14
C ALA A 190 -16.02 -4.78 -3.08
N ALA A 191 -16.01 -4.14 -4.25
CA ALA A 191 -16.58 -2.82 -4.48
C ALA A 191 -17.28 -2.76 -5.84
N ASP A 192 -18.38 -2.00 -5.88
CA ASP A 192 -18.99 -1.55 -7.13
C ASP A 192 -18.52 -0.12 -7.36
N ILE A 193 -17.85 0.12 -8.49
CA ILE A 193 -17.18 1.38 -8.80
C ILE A 193 -17.75 2.06 -10.03
N TYR A 194 -17.49 3.37 -10.11
CA TYR A 194 -17.82 4.19 -11.27
C TYR A 194 -16.69 5.18 -11.55
N ILE A 195 -16.36 5.37 -12.82
CA ILE A 195 -15.37 6.32 -13.32
C ILE A 195 -16.07 7.19 -14.38
N LYS A 196 -16.22 8.49 -14.07
CA LYS A 196 -16.87 9.45 -14.98
C LYS A 196 -16.15 9.53 -16.33
N GLY A 197 -16.89 9.49 -17.41
CA GLY A 197 -16.37 9.51 -18.79
C GLY A 197 -15.89 8.14 -19.30
N ILE A 198 -15.68 7.17 -18.41
CA ILE A 198 -15.28 5.78 -18.79
C ILE A 198 -16.45 4.82 -18.60
N CYS A 199 -17.03 4.78 -17.40
CA CYS A 199 -18.13 3.85 -17.10
C CYS A 199 -19.48 4.26 -17.74
N ASP A 200 -19.55 5.39 -18.40
CA ASP A 200 -20.76 5.88 -19.07
C ASP A 200 -21.12 5.02 -20.30
N THR A 201 -20.11 4.39 -20.92
CA THR A 201 -20.30 3.49 -22.06
C THR A 201 -20.12 2.02 -21.67
N ALA A 202 -20.80 1.12 -22.38
CA ALA A 202 -20.64 -0.33 -22.20
C ALA A 202 -19.20 -0.79 -22.53
N SER A 203 -18.56 -0.17 -23.52
CA SER A 203 -17.17 -0.44 -23.89
C SER A 203 -16.20 -0.04 -22.78
N GLY A 204 -16.34 1.17 -22.21
CA GLY A 204 -15.49 1.64 -21.12
C GLY A 204 -15.62 0.74 -19.88
N ARG A 205 -16.83 0.29 -19.55
CA ARG A 205 -17.04 -0.67 -18.45
C ARG A 205 -16.33 -2.01 -18.70
N ARG A 206 -16.33 -2.53 -19.94
CA ARG A 206 -15.58 -3.76 -20.32
C ARG A 206 -14.06 -3.56 -20.15
N GLN A 207 -13.54 -2.38 -20.50
CA GLN A 207 -12.13 -2.04 -20.29
C GLN A 207 -11.76 -2.03 -18.80
N VAL A 208 -12.62 -1.45 -17.94
CA VAL A 208 -12.40 -1.48 -16.47
C VAL A 208 -12.41 -2.91 -15.93
N VAL A 209 -13.31 -3.77 -16.41
CA VAL A 209 -13.35 -5.21 -16.06
C VAL A 209 -12.04 -5.90 -16.46
N ALA A 210 -11.56 -5.70 -17.68
CA ALA A 210 -10.29 -6.27 -18.15
C ALA A 210 -9.09 -5.81 -17.31
N LEU A 211 -9.04 -4.51 -16.96
CA LEU A 211 -8.01 -3.97 -16.09
C LEU A 211 -8.09 -4.55 -14.67
N ALA A 212 -9.30 -4.75 -14.13
CA ALA A 212 -9.46 -5.37 -12.82
C ALA A 212 -8.83 -6.77 -12.79
N TYR A 213 -9.08 -7.60 -13.78
CA TYR A 213 -8.44 -8.92 -13.92
C TYR A 213 -6.92 -8.81 -14.10
N LYS A 214 -6.45 -7.91 -14.99
CA LYS A 214 -5.00 -7.65 -15.18
C LYS A 214 -4.30 -7.28 -13.87
N TYR A 215 -4.99 -6.60 -12.95
CA TYR A 215 -4.44 -6.17 -11.66
C TYR A 215 -4.71 -7.14 -10.52
N GLY A 216 -5.30 -8.31 -10.78
CA GLY A 216 -5.42 -9.42 -9.83
C GLY A 216 -6.79 -9.56 -9.16
N ALA A 217 -7.86 -9.03 -9.75
CA ALA A 217 -9.21 -9.34 -9.32
C ALA A 217 -9.52 -10.83 -9.58
N LYS A 218 -10.19 -11.48 -8.63
CA LYS A 218 -10.69 -12.85 -8.80
C LYS A 218 -11.95 -12.90 -9.66
N TYR A 219 -12.77 -11.87 -9.54
CA TYR A 219 -14.01 -11.75 -10.28
C TYR A 219 -14.37 -10.28 -10.51
N SER A 220 -14.76 -9.96 -11.74
CA SER A 220 -15.22 -8.63 -12.11
C SER A 220 -16.24 -8.73 -13.23
N TYR A 221 -17.27 -7.89 -13.19
CA TYR A 221 -18.30 -7.83 -14.22
C TYR A 221 -18.97 -6.45 -14.28
N ALA A 222 -19.66 -6.21 -15.39
CA ALA A 222 -20.45 -5.02 -15.64
C ALA A 222 -21.57 -5.31 -16.66
N ASN A 223 -22.27 -4.27 -17.08
CA ASN A 223 -23.27 -4.34 -18.16
C ASN A 223 -24.47 -5.24 -17.87
N THR A 224 -24.81 -5.47 -16.60
CA THR A 224 -26.07 -6.08 -16.19
C THR A 224 -27.08 -4.99 -15.85
N LYS A 225 -28.38 -5.30 -15.93
CA LYS A 225 -29.47 -4.37 -15.55
C LYS A 225 -29.28 -3.85 -14.11
N GLN A 226 -28.85 -4.70 -13.20
CA GLN A 226 -28.63 -4.36 -11.78
C GLN A 226 -27.40 -3.46 -11.55
N MET A 227 -26.38 -3.57 -12.40
CA MET A 227 -25.13 -2.78 -12.26
C MET A 227 -25.24 -1.37 -12.86
N GLY A 228 -26.12 -1.16 -13.83
CA GLY A 228 -26.22 0.10 -14.54
C GLY A 228 -24.87 0.54 -15.12
N THR A 229 -24.38 1.70 -14.67
CA THR A 229 -23.06 2.24 -15.06
C THR A 229 -21.92 1.79 -14.16
N SER A 230 -22.16 0.92 -13.19
CA SER A 230 -21.12 0.46 -12.25
C SER A 230 -20.38 -0.78 -12.76
N VAL A 231 -19.16 -0.96 -12.27
CA VAL A 231 -18.35 -2.17 -12.46
C VAL A 231 -18.12 -2.82 -11.11
N HIS A 232 -18.44 -4.11 -10.99
CA HIS A 232 -18.16 -4.94 -9.83
C HIS A 232 -16.73 -5.46 -9.88
N ILE A 233 -16.00 -5.38 -8.76
CA ILE A 233 -14.65 -5.92 -8.60
C ILE A 233 -14.57 -6.64 -7.27
N ASN A 234 -14.07 -7.89 -7.25
CA ASN A 234 -13.75 -8.58 -6.01
C ASN A 234 -12.40 -9.31 -6.04
N VAL A 235 -11.89 -9.66 -4.82
CA VAL A 235 -10.61 -10.33 -4.58
C VAL A 235 -10.77 -11.55 -3.67
#